data_914331c33687fd35564b65c5127ce906
#
_entry.id   914331c33687fd35564b65c5127ce906
#
_cell.length_a   1.000
_cell.length_b   1.000
_cell.length_c   1.000
_cell.angle_alpha   90.00
_cell.angle_beta   90.00
_cell.angle_gamma   90.00
#
_symmetry.space_group_name_H-M   'P 1'
#
loop_
_entity.id
_entity.type
_entity.pdbx_description
1 polymer ?
#
loop_
_entity_poly.entity_id
_entity_poly.type
_entity_poly.pdbx_seq_one_letter_code
_entity_poly.pdbx_strand_id
1 'polypeptide(L)'
;MAGIVGAMNLMINLYNDDCLNVLPTLSDKSVDLIITSPPYNIGRSYNKYNDNRKDYVSWLIKIFNDCCRILKTDGHLFLNLSSTKNYPFACYKIAEQLDWQLQNNIIWAKSIEIDGYVRGYSTPTSSKRYLQNGWEHIFHFTKNGNTEIDLEWSGVPYNTDYNNAVRNEKRSGKSWRTTTTCWYYTYKSKATKEINRQITGDKLHPAIYPNSLVEKCIKVSGLKKGIVLDPFMGTGTTGLVAKKYNLNFTGIEIDQDYFEFAKQRINATY
;
A
#
# COMPACT_ATOMS: atom_id res chain seq x y z
N MET A 1 -1.82 17.84 35.72
CA MET A 1 -2.79 16.71 35.62
C MET A 1 -2.74 16.17 34.18
N ALA A 2 -2.05 15.07 33.99
CA ALA A 2 -2.01 14.40 32.69
C ALA A 2 -3.34 13.67 32.53
N GLY A 3 -4.16 14.15 31.61
CA GLY A 3 -5.42 13.47 31.26
C GLY A 3 -5.11 12.10 30.68
N ILE A 4 -5.67 11.07 31.27
CA ILE A 4 -5.71 9.71 30.72
C ILE A 4 -6.52 9.81 29.43
N VAL A 5 -5.84 9.82 28.29
CA VAL A 5 -6.47 9.63 26.98
C VAL A 5 -6.95 8.17 26.98
N GLY A 6 -8.25 7.99 27.17
CA GLY A 6 -8.87 6.66 27.15
C GLY A 6 -8.48 5.95 25.86
N ALA A 7 -8.03 4.71 25.96
CA ALA A 7 -7.72 3.86 24.82
C ALA A 7 -8.96 3.80 23.91
N MET A 8 -8.90 4.42 22.73
CA MET A 8 -9.96 4.25 21.72
C MET A 8 -10.00 2.77 21.35
N ASN A 9 -11.14 2.12 21.58
CA ASN A 9 -11.38 0.76 21.08
C ASN A 9 -11.42 0.82 19.55
N LEU A 10 -10.29 0.46 18.91
CA LEU A 10 -10.22 0.35 17.47
C LEU A 10 -11.03 -0.87 17.00
N MET A 11 -11.84 -0.66 15.98
CA MET A 11 -12.54 -1.74 15.31
C MET A 11 -11.58 -2.39 14.29
N ILE A 12 -11.19 -3.65 14.54
CA ILE A 12 -10.33 -4.44 13.66
C ILE A 12 -11.13 -5.66 13.19
N ASN A 13 -11.57 -5.64 11.95
CA ASN A 13 -12.33 -6.71 11.32
C ASN A 13 -11.42 -7.49 10.36
N LEU A 14 -11.21 -8.77 10.62
CA LEU A 14 -10.36 -9.63 9.80
C LEU A 14 -11.19 -10.81 9.28
N TYR A 15 -11.11 -11.06 7.98
CA TYR A 15 -11.85 -12.13 7.30
C TYR A 15 -10.88 -13.09 6.62
N ASN A 16 -10.98 -14.38 6.97
CA ASN A 16 -10.26 -15.43 6.25
C ASN A 16 -11.16 -16.05 5.18
N ASP A 17 -11.26 -15.35 4.04
CA ASP A 17 -12.13 -15.75 2.94
C ASP A 17 -11.65 -15.09 1.63
N ASP A 18 -12.26 -15.47 0.51
CA ASP A 18 -12.09 -14.76 -0.76
C ASP A 18 -12.73 -13.36 -0.66
N CYS A 19 -12.00 -12.35 -1.09
CA CYS A 19 -12.52 -10.98 -1.12
C CYS A 19 -13.78 -10.83 -1.97
N LEU A 20 -13.98 -11.68 -2.98
CA LEU A 20 -15.22 -11.74 -3.77
C LEU A 20 -16.45 -12.18 -2.97
N ASN A 21 -16.26 -12.88 -1.86
CA ASN A 21 -17.36 -13.27 -0.94
C ASN A 21 -17.61 -12.18 0.10
N VAL A 22 -16.55 -11.52 0.59
CA VAL A 22 -16.66 -10.56 1.70
C VAL A 22 -17.07 -9.18 1.22
N LEU A 23 -16.45 -8.66 0.15
CA LEU A 23 -16.72 -7.29 -0.32
C LEU A 23 -18.21 -7.00 -0.58
N PRO A 24 -18.99 -7.91 -1.19
CA PRO A 24 -20.42 -7.69 -1.39
C PRO A 24 -21.24 -7.52 -0.08
N THR A 25 -20.73 -8.03 1.05
CA THR A 25 -21.41 -7.91 2.37
C THR A 25 -21.14 -6.59 3.07
N LEU A 26 -20.12 -5.84 2.64
CA LEU A 26 -19.78 -4.55 3.22
C LEU A 26 -20.72 -3.46 2.69
N SER A 27 -21.11 -2.55 3.59
CA SER A 27 -22.04 -1.46 3.26
C SER A 27 -21.44 -0.47 2.27
N ASP A 28 -22.28 0.11 1.42
CA ASP A 28 -21.90 1.19 0.52
C ASP A 28 -21.34 2.38 1.29
N LYS A 29 -20.32 3.03 0.74
CA LYS A 29 -19.72 4.27 1.27
C LYS A 29 -19.33 4.16 2.75
N SER A 30 -18.87 2.98 3.19
CA SER A 30 -18.49 2.71 4.57
C SER A 30 -16.99 2.86 4.86
N VAL A 31 -16.13 2.85 3.84
CA VAL A 31 -14.66 2.88 3.93
C VAL A 31 -14.11 4.23 3.48
N ASP A 32 -13.13 4.74 4.21
CA ASP A 32 -12.50 6.04 3.93
C ASP A 32 -11.26 5.89 3.03
N LEU A 33 -10.51 4.80 3.19
CA LEU A 33 -9.23 4.59 2.53
C LEU A 33 -9.03 3.11 2.18
N ILE A 34 -8.60 2.84 0.95
CA ILE A 34 -8.17 1.52 0.52
C ILE A 34 -6.69 1.58 0.15
N ILE A 35 -5.88 0.70 0.74
CA ILE A 35 -4.46 0.54 0.40
C ILE A 35 -4.21 -0.94 0.18
N THR A 36 -3.80 -1.33 -1.03
CA THR A 36 -3.73 -2.74 -1.37
C THR A 36 -2.75 -3.05 -2.49
N SER A 37 -2.27 -4.30 -2.53
CA SER A 37 -1.43 -4.87 -3.58
C SER A 37 -1.92 -6.28 -3.90
N PRO A 38 -2.73 -6.48 -4.95
CA PRO A 38 -3.19 -7.80 -5.34
C PRO A 38 -2.03 -8.66 -5.87
N PRO A 39 -2.21 -9.99 -6.02
CA PRO A 39 -1.26 -10.85 -6.74
C PRO A 39 -1.00 -10.33 -8.16
N TYR A 40 0.24 -10.49 -8.68
CA TYR A 40 0.66 -9.90 -9.96
C TYR A 40 0.56 -10.84 -11.17
N ASN A 41 0.03 -12.02 -10.98
CA ASN A 41 -0.12 -13.04 -12.01
C ASN A 41 1.21 -13.44 -12.67
N ILE A 42 2.21 -13.69 -11.86
CA ILE A 42 3.58 -14.04 -12.29
C ILE A 42 3.93 -15.52 -12.11
N GLY A 43 2.92 -16.34 -11.82
CA GLY A 43 3.06 -17.78 -11.61
C GLY A 43 3.75 -18.14 -10.29
N ARG A 44 3.63 -17.30 -9.27
CA ARG A 44 4.14 -17.63 -7.94
C ARG A 44 3.21 -18.60 -7.22
N SER A 45 3.82 -19.50 -6.47
CA SER A 45 3.05 -20.41 -5.62
C SER A 45 2.62 -19.69 -4.35
N TYR A 46 1.33 -19.41 -4.26
CA TYR A 46 0.62 -19.11 -3.03
C TYR A 46 -0.17 -20.37 -2.65
N ASN A 47 -0.20 -20.77 -1.39
CA ASN A 47 -0.74 -22.07 -0.99
C ASN A 47 -2.12 -22.42 -1.58
N LYS A 48 -3.04 -21.47 -1.64
CA LYS A 48 -4.42 -21.67 -2.11
C LYS A 48 -4.79 -20.87 -3.36
N TYR A 49 -3.94 -19.94 -3.80
CA TYR A 49 -4.23 -19.07 -4.93
C TYR A 49 -3.40 -19.45 -6.17
N ASN A 50 -4.07 -19.58 -7.31
CA ASN A 50 -3.41 -19.80 -8.59
C ASN A 50 -2.99 -18.45 -9.22
N ASP A 51 -1.72 -18.09 -9.06
CA ASP A 51 -1.12 -16.86 -9.60
C ASP A 51 -0.79 -17.00 -11.12
N ASN A 52 -1.64 -17.69 -11.85
CA ASN A 52 -1.56 -17.85 -13.32
C ASN A 52 -2.96 -17.86 -13.95
N ARG A 53 -3.71 -16.78 -13.70
CA ARG A 53 -5.09 -16.63 -14.17
C ARG A 53 -5.13 -16.10 -15.59
N LYS A 54 -5.95 -16.71 -16.44
CA LYS A 54 -6.24 -16.20 -17.79
C LYS A 54 -7.17 -14.97 -17.76
N ASP A 55 -8.05 -14.91 -16.78
CA ASP A 55 -9.05 -13.85 -16.54
C ASP A 55 -8.54 -12.75 -15.57
N TYR A 56 -7.23 -12.60 -15.39
CA TYR A 56 -6.62 -11.76 -14.36
C TYR A 56 -7.15 -10.32 -14.35
N VAL A 57 -7.22 -9.68 -15.52
CA VAL A 57 -7.68 -8.28 -15.62
C VAL A 57 -9.16 -8.17 -15.24
N SER A 58 -10.03 -9.00 -15.82
CA SER A 58 -11.47 -8.97 -15.50
C SER A 58 -11.78 -9.36 -14.07
N TRP A 59 -11.01 -10.27 -13.48
CA TRP A 59 -11.10 -10.65 -12.09
C TRP A 59 -10.79 -9.47 -11.15
N LEU A 60 -9.70 -8.73 -11.39
CA LEU A 60 -9.36 -7.55 -10.59
C LEU A 60 -10.37 -6.42 -10.77
N ILE A 61 -10.86 -6.20 -11.99
CA ILE A 61 -11.89 -5.19 -12.24
C ILE A 61 -13.14 -5.49 -11.43
N LYS A 62 -13.59 -6.75 -11.37
CA LYS A 62 -14.74 -7.14 -10.55
C LYS A 62 -14.53 -6.78 -9.08
N ILE A 63 -13.37 -7.10 -8.51
CA ILE A 63 -13.03 -6.80 -7.11
C ILE A 63 -13.00 -5.29 -6.87
N PHE A 64 -12.36 -4.54 -7.73
CA PHE A 64 -12.23 -3.09 -7.55
C PHE A 64 -13.53 -2.33 -7.83
N ASN A 65 -14.47 -2.86 -8.61
CA ASN A 65 -15.81 -2.31 -8.72
C ASN A 65 -16.59 -2.42 -7.40
N ASP A 66 -16.47 -3.54 -6.67
CA ASP A 66 -16.99 -3.64 -5.31
C ASP A 66 -16.29 -2.65 -4.35
N CYS A 67 -14.97 -2.53 -4.46
CA CYS A 67 -14.21 -1.52 -3.69
C CYS A 67 -14.71 -0.09 -4.00
N CYS A 68 -15.06 0.21 -5.26
CA CYS A 68 -15.63 1.50 -5.65
C CYS A 68 -16.96 1.78 -4.95
N ARG A 69 -17.84 0.80 -4.87
CA ARG A 69 -19.13 0.90 -4.17
C ARG A 69 -18.95 1.19 -2.68
N ILE A 70 -18.00 0.48 -2.04
CA ILE A 70 -17.75 0.54 -0.60
C ILE A 70 -17.05 1.83 -0.19
N LEU A 71 -16.19 2.40 -1.05
CA LEU A 71 -15.45 3.62 -0.76
C LEU A 71 -16.37 4.84 -0.71
N LYS A 72 -16.15 5.71 0.28
CA LYS A 72 -16.83 7.01 0.39
C LYS A 72 -16.55 7.91 -0.81
N THR A 73 -17.38 8.93 -0.99
CA THR A 73 -17.28 9.86 -2.15
C THR A 73 -15.95 10.63 -2.15
N ASP A 74 -15.47 10.99 -0.98
CA ASP A 74 -14.18 11.66 -0.72
C ASP A 74 -13.05 10.69 -0.34
N GLY A 75 -13.28 9.39 -0.46
CA GLY A 75 -12.32 8.35 -0.13
C GLY A 75 -11.21 8.21 -1.18
N HIS A 76 -10.11 7.57 -0.76
CA HIS A 76 -8.93 7.34 -1.58
C HIS A 76 -8.65 5.84 -1.75
N LEU A 77 -8.25 5.43 -2.96
CA LEU A 77 -7.66 4.12 -3.23
C LEU A 77 -6.20 4.29 -3.66
N PHE A 78 -5.28 3.62 -2.97
CA PHE A 78 -3.91 3.42 -3.41
C PHE A 78 -3.71 1.97 -3.82
N LEU A 79 -3.59 1.73 -5.12
CA LEU A 79 -3.45 0.42 -5.72
C LEU A 79 -2.02 0.21 -6.20
N ASN A 80 -1.27 -0.63 -5.48
CA ASN A 80 0.08 -0.99 -5.89
C ASN A 80 0.05 -2.13 -6.90
N LEU A 81 0.57 -1.89 -8.08
CA LEU A 81 0.67 -2.85 -9.18
C LEU A 81 2.02 -2.73 -9.88
N SER A 82 2.47 -3.84 -10.47
CA SER A 82 3.67 -3.86 -11.30
C SER A 82 3.39 -4.44 -12.68
N SER A 83 4.06 -3.89 -13.67
CA SER A 83 4.18 -4.55 -14.98
C SER A 83 5.00 -5.81 -14.84
N THR A 84 4.55 -6.89 -15.46
CA THR A 84 5.24 -8.18 -15.46
C THR A 84 5.63 -8.58 -16.87
N LYS A 85 6.61 -9.48 -17.01
CA LYS A 85 7.04 -9.97 -18.32
C LYS A 85 5.91 -10.58 -19.14
N ASN A 86 5.03 -11.34 -18.47
CA ASN A 86 3.95 -12.06 -19.15
C ASN A 86 2.73 -11.16 -19.41
N TYR A 87 2.56 -10.12 -18.58
CA TYR A 87 1.44 -9.18 -18.64
C TYR A 87 1.94 -7.73 -18.52
N PRO A 88 2.72 -7.24 -19.51
CA PRO A 88 3.41 -5.94 -19.38
C PRO A 88 2.46 -4.75 -19.29
N PHE A 89 1.24 -4.87 -19.80
CA PHE A 89 0.25 -3.80 -19.82
C PHE A 89 -0.95 -4.04 -18.88
N ALA A 90 -0.95 -5.14 -18.10
CA ALA A 90 -2.09 -5.48 -17.24
C ALA A 90 -2.42 -4.37 -16.22
N CYS A 91 -1.41 -3.79 -15.59
CA CYS A 91 -1.62 -2.71 -14.62
C CYS A 91 -2.30 -1.48 -15.23
N TYR A 92 -1.95 -1.09 -16.47
CA TYR A 92 -2.58 0.02 -17.17
C TYR A 92 -4.00 -0.32 -17.62
N LYS A 93 -4.23 -1.55 -18.13
CA LYS A 93 -5.56 -2.02 -18.53
C LYS A 93 -6.53 -2.07 -17.34
N ILE A 94 -6.03 -2.46 -16.16
CA ILE A 94 -6.83 -2.43 -14.93
C ILE A 94 -7.13 -0.97 -14.57
N ALA A 95 -6.11 -0.11 -14.55
CA ALA A 95 -6.28 1.29 -14.21
C ALA A 95 -7.24 2.04 -15.15
N GLU A 96 -7.23 1.72 -16.45
CA GLU A 96 -8.09 2.34 -17.46
C GLU A 96 -9.56 1.91 -17.36
N GLN A 97 -9.80 0.66 -16.92
CA GLN A 97 -11.14 0.07 -16.91
C GLN A 97 -11.87 0.20 -15.57
N LEU A 98 -11.23 0.75 -14.54
CA LEU A 98 -11.90 1.04 -13.28
C LEU A 98 -12.83 2.25 -13.45
N ASP A 99 -14.02 2.15 -12.86
CA ASP A 99 -14.99 3.25 -12.80
C ASP A 99 -14.59 4.31 -11.75
N TRP A 100 -13.32 4.72 -11.81
CA TRP A 100 -12.68 5.67 -10.93
C TRP A 100 -11.80 6.61 -11.73
N GLN A 101 -11.52 7.80 -11.17
CA GLN A 101 -10.63 8.74 -11.80
C GLN A 101 -9.20 8.60 -11.23
N LEU A 102 -8.24 8.41 -12.11
CA LEU A 102 -6.82 8.41 -11.72
C LEU A 102 -6.41 9.84 -11.35
N GLN A 103 -6.18 10.07 -10.07
CA GLN A 103 -5.75 11.38 -9.57
C GLN A 103 -4.23 11.55 -9.63
N ASN A 104 -3.48 10.51 -9.24
CA ASN A 104 -2.02 10.52 -9.33
C ASN A 104 -1.49 9.15 -9.76
N ASN A 105 -0.54 9.13 -10.69
CA ASN A 105 0.26 7.95 -10.98
C ASN A 105 1.60 8.09 -10.25
N ILE A 106 1.76 7.36 -9.16
CA ILE A 106 2.91 7.42 -8.28
C ILE A 106 3.84 6.25 -8.62
N ILE A 107 5.13 6.52 -8.66
CA ILE A 107 6.17 5.52 -8.85
C ILE A 107 6.85 5.25 -7.50
N TRP A 108 6.71 4.02 -7.01
CA TRP A 108 7.54 3.54 -5.93
C TRP A 108 8.86 3.01 -6.48
N ALA A 109 9.90 3.82 -6.41
CA ALA A 109 11.26 3.43 -6.76
C ALA A 109 11.83 2.56 -5.61
N LYS A 110 12.04 1.27 -5.89
CA LYS A 110 12.63 0.33 -4.93
C LYS A 110 14.06 0.75 -4.65
N SER A 111 14.40 0.92 -3.41
CA SER A 111 15.71 1.39 -2.98
C SER A 111 16.31 0.48 -1.92
N ILE A 112 17.60 0.60 -1.74
CA ILE A 112 18.37 0.06 -0.63
C ILE A 112 19.17 1.19 -0.01
N GLU A 113 19.42 1.10 1.27
CA GLU A 113 20.35 1.99 1.96
C GLU A 113 21.68 1.28 2.13
N ILE A 114 22.76 1.89 1.65
CA ILE A 114 24.13 1.44 1.77
C ILE A 114 24.95 2.62 2.27
N ASP A 115 25.57 2.48 3.45
CA ASP A 115 26.44 3.50 4.07
C ASP A 115 25.76 4.88 4.18
N GLY A 116 24.47 4.89 4.56
CA GLY A 116 23.68 6.11 4.70
C GLY A 116 23.19 6.72 3.37
N TYR A 117 23.50 6.10 2.24
CA TYR A 117 23.04 6.56 0.92
C TYR A 117 21.93 5.69 0.36
N VAL A 118 20.88 6.33 -0.14
CA VAL A 118 19.79 5.66 -0.87
C VAL A 118 20.27 5.37 -2.30
N ARG A 119 20.22 4.09 -2.69
CA ARG A 119 20.59 3.61 -4.03
C ARG A 119 19.45 2.79 -4.63
N GLY A 120 19.40 2.72 -5.96
CA GLY A 120 18.47 1.83 -6.66
C GLY A 120 18.70 0.36 -6.26
N TYR A 121 17.61 -0.36 -5.98
CA TYR A 121 17.68 -1.79 -5.67
C TYR A 121 17.88 -2.60 -6.96
N SER A 122 18.89 -3.44 -6.96
CA SER A 122 19.07 -4.46 -8.00
C SER A 122 19.55 -5.76 -7.37
N THR A 123 19.21 -6.88 -8.00
CA THR A 123 19.73 -8.21 -7.67
C THR A 123 20.46 -8.76 -8.89
N PRO A 124 21.48 -9.62 -8.70
CA PRO A 124 22.10 -10.32 -9.82
C PRO A 124 21.02 -11.04 -10.66
N THR A 125 21.09 -10.89 -11.97
CA THR A 125 20.20 -11.58 -12.90
C THR A 125 21.03 -12.34 -13.92
N SER A 126 20.61 -13.55 -14.26
CA SER A 126 21.19 -14.34 -15.35
C SER A 126 20.71 -13.89 -16.73
N SER A 127 19.70 -13.01 -16.79
CA SER A 127 19.16 -12.54 -18.06
C SER A 127 20.14 -11.58 -18.74
N LYS A 128 20.40 -11.86 -20.02
CA LYS A 128 21.15 -10.97 -20.93
C LYS A 128 20.24 -10.07 -21.78
N ARG A 129 18.91 -10.12 -21.57
CA ARG A 129 17.92 -9.49 -22.47
C ARG A 129 17.03 -8.47 -21.78
N TYR A 130 16.91 -8.52 -20.44
CA TYR A 130 15.97 -7.70 -19.69
C TYR A 130 16.66 -7.01 -18.54
N LEU A 131 16.36 -5.74 -18.37
CA LEU A 131 16.70 -5.00 -17.16
C LEU A 131 15.77 -5.48 -16.03
N GLN A 132 16.26 -5.38 -14.81
CA GLN A 132 15.47 -5.66 -13.62
C GLN A 132 14.46 -4.53 -13.39
N ASN A 133 13.21 -4.89 -13.06
CA ASN A 133 12.22 -3.91 -12.69
C ASN A 133 12.53 -3.36 -11.29
N GLY A 134 13.02 -2.13 -11.22
CA GLY A 134 13.41 -1.44 -9.99
C GLY A 134 12.30 -0.55 -9.39
N TRP A 135 11.09 -0.59 -9.92
CA TRP A 135 9.99 0.25 -9.47
C TRP A 135 8.63 -0.43 -9.64
N GLU A 136 7.61 0.12 -8.99
CA GLU A 136 6.21 -0.29 -9.13
C GLU A 136 5.31 0.94 -9.19
N HIS A 137 4.12 0.78 -9.78
CA HIS A 137 3.09 1.81 -9.73
C HIS A 137 2.34 1.75 -8.40
N ILE A 138 1.98 2.93 -7.91
CA ILE A 138 0.92 3.13 -6.94
C ILE A 138 -0.09 4.04 -7.62
N PHE A 139 -1.13 3.46 -8.18
CA PHE A 139 -2.22 4.22 -8.77
C PHE A 139 -3.08 4.79 -7.64
N HIS A 140 -3.14 6.11 -7.56
CA HIS A 140 -4.00 6.80 -6.61
C HIS A 140 -5.27 7.23 -7.32
N PHE A 141 -6.34 6.56 -6.98
CA PHE A 141 -7.67 6.81 -7.50
C PHE A 141 -8.55 7.51 -6.47
N THR A 142 -9.46 8.34 -6.97
CA THR A 142 -10.60 8.89 -6.24
C THR A 142 -11.81 8.88 -7.15
N LYS A 143 -13.03 9.06 -6.61
CA LYS A 143 -14.24 8.99 -7.44
C LYS A 143 -14.33 10.06 -8.51
N ASN A 144 -13.78 11.24 -8.26
CA ASN A 144 -13.86 12.40 -9.13
C ASN A 144 -12.51 12.90 -9.67
N GLY A 145 -11.41 12.25 -9.31
CA GLY A 145 -10.05 12.66 -9.71
C GLY A 145 -9.55 13.96 -9.09
N ASN A 146 -10.28 14.52 -8.13
CA ASN A 146 -10.00 15.83 -7.52
C ASN A 146 -10.34 15.89 -6.03
N THR A 147 -10.13 14.80 -5.31
CA THR A 147 -10.29 14.77 -3.85
C THR A 147 -9.09 15.44 -3.19
N GLU A 148 -9.32 16.22 -2.15
CA GLU A 148 -8.24 16.89 -1.42
C GLU A 148 -7.26 15.89 -0.81
N ILE A 149 -5.98 16.27 -0.81
CA ILE A 149 -4.89 15.52 -0.19
C ILE A 149 -4.17 16.39 0.85
N ASP A 150 -3.68 15.79 1.91
CA ASP A 150 -2.94 16.50 2.96
C ASP A 150 -1.46 16.68 2.54
N LEU A 151 -1.19 17.78 1.86
CA LEU A 151 0.16 18.12 1.39
C LEU A 151 1.12 18.45 2.54
N GLU A 152 0.61 18.95 3.66
CA GLU A 152 1.43 19.31 4.83
C GLU A 152 1.86 18.05 5.58
N TRP A 153 0.92 17.20 5.97
CA TRP A 153 1.21 15.97 6.69
C TRP A 153 2.04 14.98 5.87
N SER A 154 1.81 14.95 4.56
CA SER A 154 2.59 14.14 3.63
C SER A 154 3.88 14.80 3.17
N GLY A 155 4.12 16.06 3.51
CA GLY A 155 5.28 16.83 3.09
C GLY A 155 6.61 16.27 3.59
N VAL A 156 7.68 16.74 2.99
CA VAL A 156 9.06 16.39 3.36
C VAL A 156 9.72 17.64 3.94
N PRO A 157 10.27 17.58 5.18
CA PRO A 157 10.96 18.72 5.77
C PRO A 157 12.07 19.23 4.85
N TYR A 158 12.34 20.52 4.87
CA TYR A 158 13.55 21.05 4.28
C TYR A 158 14.77 20.54 5.03
N ASN A 159 15.80 20.13 4.30
CA ASN A 159 17.09 19.86 4.92
C ASN A 159 17.74 21.20 5.30
N THR A 160 17.91 21.47 6.61
CA THR A 160 18.41 22.73 7.14
C THR A 160 19.86 23.04 6.75
N ASP A 161 20.62 22.03 6.32
CA ASP A 161 22.03 22.18 5.93
C ASP A 161 22.24 22.82 4.54
N TYR A 162 21.14 23.06 3.82
CA TYR A 162 21.18 23.68 2.49
C TYR A 162 20.73 25.14 2.53
N ASN A 163 21.59 26.08 2.12
CA ASN A 163 21.26 27.52 1.99
C ASN A 163 19.97 27.76 1.20
N ASN A 164 19.58 26.85 0.32
CA ASN A 164 18.33 26.89 -0.44
C ASN A 164 17.09 26.58 0.44
N ALA A 165 17.23 25.87 1.54
CA ALA A 165 16.12 25.55 2.44
C ALA A 165 15.58 26.82 3.12
N VAL A 166 16.46 27.62 3.71
CA VAL A 166 16.12 28.90 4.35
C VAL A 166 15.51 29.88 3.34
N ARG A 167 16.06 29.92 2.10
CA ARG A 167 15.54 30.77 1.04
C ARG A 167 14.13 30.35 0.59
N ASN A 168 13.89 29.05 0.48
CA ASN A 168 12.59 28.49 0.08
C ASN A 168 11.55 28.65 1.19
N GLU A 169 11.92 28.48 2.44
CA GLU A 169 11.06 28.73 3.59
C GLU A 169 10.64 30.22 3.64
N LYS A 170 11.59 31.13 3.51
CA LYS A 170 11.29 32.59 3.42
C LYS A 170 10.37 32.93 2.24
N ARG A 171 10.50 32.24 1.11
CA ARG A 171 9.70 32.49 -0.11
C ARG A 171 8.30 31.90 -0.02
N SER A 172 8.15 30.69 0.55
CA SER A 172 6.88 29.93 0.59
C SER A 172 6.12 30.09 1.90
N GLY A 173 6.77 30.56 2.96
CA GLY A 173 6.23 30.55 4.33
C GLY A 173 6.04 29.16 4.93
N LYS A 174 6.62 28.12 4.30
CA LYS A 174 6.47 26.72 4.72
C LYS A 174 7.82 26.11 5.06
N SER A 175 7.88 25.36 6.16
CA SER A 175 9.06 24.59 6.60
C SER A 175 9.20 23.23 5.91
N TRP A 176 8.36 22.94 4.94
CA TRP A 176 8.29 21.66 4.23
C TRP A 176 8.09 21.82 2.72
N ARG A 177 8.50 20.78 1.98
CA ARG A 177 8.28 20.65 0.53
C ARG A 177 7.11 19.72 0.27
N THR A 178 6.32 20.00 -0.75
CA THR A 178 5.29 19.06 -1.21
C THR A 178 5.91 17.71 -1.60
N THR A 179 5.21 16.63 -1.29
CA THR A 179 5.59 15.31 -1.80
C THR A 179 5.45 15.26 -3.32
N THR A 180 6.30 14.45 -3.95
CA THR A 180 6.26 14.21 -5.40
C THR A 180 5.57 12.89 -5.70
N THR A 181 5.36 12.58 -6.97
CA THR A 181 4.88 11.27 -7.45
C THR A 181 5.99 10.23 -7.62
N CYS A 182 7.19 10.48 -7.14
CA CYS A 182 8.28 9.51 -7.10
C CYS A 182 8.69 9.29 -5.65
N TRP A 183 8.41 8.08 -5.12
CA TRP A 183 8.67 7.70 -3.74
C TRP A 183 9.79 6.70 -3.66
N TYR A 184 10.77 6.97 -2.77
CA TYR A 184 11.93 6.11 -2.54
C TYR A 184 11.78 5.40 -1.20
N TYR A 185 11.47 4.10 -1.21
CA TYR A 185 11.38 3.29 -0.01
C TYR A 185 12.15 2.00 -0.15
N THR A 186 12.82 1.63 0.94
CA THR A 186 13.62 0.42 1.02
C THR A 186 12.77 -0.82 0.86
N TYR A 187 13.03 -1.60 -0.19
CA TYR A 187 12.29 -2.81 -0.53
C TYR A 187 12.55 -3.96 0.46
N LYS A 188 13.77 -4.06 1.01
CA LYS A 188 14.17 -5.12 1.95
C LYS A 188 14.69 -4.50 3.24
N SER A 189 13.80 -4.14 4.15
CA SER A 189 14.18 -3.76 5.51
C SER A 189 14.54 -5.01 6.35
N LYS A 190 15.25 -4.81 7.48
CA LYS A 190 15.49 -5.88 8.47
C LYS A 190 14.17 -6.49 8.93
N ALA A 191 13.14 -5.66 9.14
CA ALA A 191 11.80 -6.10 9.51
C ALA A 191 11.16 -7.01 8.45
N THR A 192 11.27 -6.68 7.15
CA THR A 192 10.75 -7.51 6.06
C THR A 192 11.44 -8.88 6.01
N LYS A 193 12.75 -8.93 6.25
CA LYS A 193 13.50 -10.18 6.30
C LYS A 193 13.07 -11.06 7.49
N GLU A 194 12.85 -10.45 8.65
CA GLU A 194 12.41 -11.16 9.85
C GLU A 194 11.00 -11.74 9.68
N ILE A 195 10.07 -10.95 9.12
CA ILE A 195 8.71 -11.41 8.78
C ILE A 195 8.78 -12.63 7.86
N ASN A 196 9.59 -12.57 6.80
CA ASN A 196 9.75 -13.68 5.87
C ASN A 196 10.27 -14.95 6.56
N ARG A 197 11.24 -14.80 7.46
CA ARG A 197 11.79 -15.94 8.21
C ARG A 197 10.76 -16.59 9.13
N GLN A 198 9.91 -15.81 9.78
CA GLN A 198 8.86 -16.31 10.69
C GLN A 198 7.73 -17.04 9.97
N ILE A 199 7.37 -16.60 8.75
CA ILE A 199 6.24 -17.19 7.99
C ILE A 199 6.67 -18.43 7.22
N THR A 200 7.85 -18.41 6.60
CA THR A 200 8.21 -19.34 5.54
C THR A 200 9.43 -20.19 5.85
N GLY A 201 10.03 -20.03 7.04
CA GLY A 201 11.23 -20.78 7.42
C GLY A 201 12.34 -20.73 6.35
N ASP A 202 12.69 -19.57 5.83
CA ASP A 202 13.63 -19.30 4.72
C ASP A 202 13.01 -19.23 3.29
N LYS A 203 11.74 -19.55 3.09
CA LYS A 203 11.06 -19.29 1.82
C LYS A 203 10.59 -17.83 1.81
N LEU A 204 11.12 -17.02 0.91
CA LEU A 204 10.78 -15.61 0.78
C LEU A 204 9.29 -15.41 0.43
N HIS A 205 8.53 -14.72 1.29
CA HIS A 205 7.23 -14.20 0.89
C HIS A 205 7.42 -13.25 -0.30
N PRO A 206 6.64 -13.45 -1.37
CA PRO A 206 6.97 -12.82 -2.65
C PRO A 206 6.84 -11.30 -2.72
N ALA A 207 5.98 -10.66 -1.90
CA ALA A 207 5.66 -9.25 -2.11
C ALA A 207 5.11 -8.55 -0.86
N ILE A 208 5.99 -8.17 0.07
CA ILE A 208 5.60 -7.30 1.20
C ILE A 208 6.09 -5.88 0.89
N TYR A 209 5.18 -4.92 0.83
CA TYR A 209 5.57 -3.51 0.79
C TYR A 209 5.96 -2.98 2.18
N PRO A 210 6.85 -1.97 2.25
CA PRO A 210 7.31 -1.46 3.54
C PRO A 210 6.22 -0.65 4.26
N ASN A 211 6.26 -0.63 5.60
CA ASN A 211 5.35 0.17 6.44
C ASN A 211 5.34 1.65 6.02
N SER A 212 6.52 2.19 5.69
CA SER A 212 6.67 3.59 5.26
C SER A 212 5.88 3.96 4.00
N LEU A 213 5.62 2.99 3.11
CA LEU A 213 4.76 3.19 1.95
C LEU A 213 3.30 3.38 2.38
N VAL A 214 2.80 2.51 3.26
CA VAL A 214 1.44 2.61 3.82
C VAL A 214 1.27 3.90 4.62
N GLU A 215 2.25 4.24 5.47
CA GLU A 215 2.27 5.50 6.22
C GLU A 215 2.16 6.70 5.28
N LYS A 216 2.84 6.66 4.15
CA LYS A 216 2.78 7.73 3.15
C LYS A 216 1.40 7.84 2.51
N CYS A 217 0.78 6.71 2.15
CA CYS A 217 -0.58 6.69 1.62
C CYS A 217 -1.59 7.29 2.62
N ILE A 218 -1.52 6.90 3.91
CA ILE A 218 -2.36 7.47 4.97
C ILE A 218 -2.14 8.98 5.09
N LYS A 219 -0.89 9.44 5.08
CA LYS A 219 -0.57 10.87 5.17
C LYS A 219 -1.07 11.66 3.97
N VAL A 220 -0.93 11.13 2.77
CA VAL A 220 -1.44 11.76 1.54
C VAL A 220 -2.96 11.85 1.56
N SER A 221 -3.66 10.80 2.00
CA SER A 221 -5.13 10.84 2.11
C SER A 221 -5.66 11.79 3.19
N GLY A 222 -4.81 12.27 4.10
CA GLY A 222 -5.23 13.14 5.20
C GLY A 222 -6.06 12.44 6.27
N LEU A 223 -6.24 11.11 6.21
CA LEU A 223 -7.13 10.36 7.10
C LEU A 223 -6.61 10.35 8.53
N LYS A 224 -7.29 11.06 9.43
CA LYS A 224 -6.99 11.10 10.88
C LYS A 224 -7.94 10.20 11.69
N LYS A 225 -9.10 9.85 11.16
CA LYS A 225 -10.11 8.98 11.75
C LYS A 225 -10.96 8.37 10.65
N GLY A 226 -11.20 7.07 10.73
CA GLY A 226 -11.99 6.36 9.72
C GLY A 226 -11.59 4.89 9.59
N ILE A 227 -11.99 4.28 8.50
CA ILE A 227 -11.79 2.86 8.21
C ILE A 227 -10.85 2.70 7.01
N VAL A 228 -9.79 1.92 7.22
CA VAL A 228 -8.89 1.47 6.15
C VAL A 228 -9.26 0.05 5.76
N LEU A 229 -9.36 -0.24 4.45
CA LEU A 229 -9.62 -1.57 3.89
C LEU A 229 -8.41 -2.06 3.10
N ASP A 230 -8.06 -3.33 3.28
CA ASP A 230 -7.13 -4.06 2.41
C ASP A 230 -7.75 -5.40 2.00
N PRO A 231 -8.29 -5.53 0.77
CA PRO A 231 -8.90 -6.76 0.28
C PRO A 231 -7.90 -7.87 -0.05
N PHE A 232 -6.60 -7.60 0.01
CA PHE A 232 -5.50 -8.54 -0.18
C PHE A 232 -4.48 -8.39 0.94
N MET A 233 -4.93 -8.57 2.18
CA MET A 233 -4.21 -8.18 3.39
C MET A 233 -2.82 -8.83 3.54
N GLY A 234 -2.64 -10.05 3.01
CA GLY A 234 -1.38 -10.78 3.10
C GLY A 234 -0.91 -10.92 4.55
N THR A 235 0.29 -10.42 4.81
CA THR A 235 0.91 -10.46 6.15
C THR A 235 0.47 -9.33 7.09
N GLY A 236 -0.54 -8.54 6.71
CA GLY A 236 -1.16 -7.53 7.57
C GLY A 236 -0.40 -6.21 7.69
N THR A 237 0.43 -5.83 6.72
CA THR A 237 1.19 -4.58 6.80
C THR A 237 0.29 -3.35 6.86
N THR A 238 -0.77 -3.30 6.03
CA THR A 238 -1.75 -2.20 6.05
C THR A 238 -2.44 -2.11 7.41
N GLY A 239 -2.90 -3.22 7.96
CA GLY A 239 -3.58 -3.25 9.27
C GLY A 239 -2.69 -2.84 10.42
N LEU A 240 -1.42 -3.28 10.41
CA LEU A 240 -0.43 -2.86 11.41
C LEU A 240 -0.24 -1.33 11.42
N VAL A 241 -0.09 -0.74 10.24
CA VAL A 241 0.10 0.70 10.11
C VAL A 241 -1.18 1.47 10.42
N ALA A 242 -2.36 1.00 9.97
CA ALA A 242 -3.64 1.60 10.33
C ALA A 242 -3.81 1.68 11.86
N LYS A 243 -3.53 0.59 12.58
CA LYS A 243 -3.55 0.55 14.05
C LYS A 243 -2.58 1.58 14.67
N LYS A 244 -1.35 1.69 14.16
CA LYS A 244 -0.37 2.69 14.60
C LYS A 244 -0.90 4.12 14.48
N TYR A 245 -1.74 4.40 13.48
CA TYR A 245 -2.36 5.70 13.25
C TYR A 245 -3.74 5.85 13.91
N ASN A 246 -4.14 4.93 14.79
CA ASN A 246 -5.45 4.91 15.47
C ASN A 246 -6.63 4.90 14.48
N LEU A 247 -6.47 4.19 13.36
CA LEU A 247 -7.52 3.99 12.36
C LEU A 247 -8.15 2.60 12.52
N ASN A 248 -9.46 2.51 12.28
CA ASN A 248 -10.13 1.24 12.16
C ASN A 248 -9.63 0.50 10.91
N PHE A 249 -9.65 -0.82 10.95
CA PHE A 249 -9.13 -1.62 9.85
C PHE A 249 -10.05 -2.79 9.50
N THR A 250 -10.23 -3.01 8.21
CA THR A 250 -10.85 -4.21 7.65
C THR A 250 -9.85 -4.87 6.72
N GLY A 251 -9.52 -6.13 6.97
CA GLY A 251 -8.58 -6.90 6.17
C GLY A 251 -9.17 -8.23 5.73
N ILE A 252 -8.91 -8.61 4.48
CA ILE A 252 -9.36 -9.88 3.90
C ILE A 252 -8.16 -10.64 3.38
N GLU A 253 -8.04 -11.93 3.73
CA GLU A 253 -6.96 -12.81 3.28
C GLU A 253 -7.50 -14.22 3.08
N ILE A 254 -7.28 -14.79 1.90
CA ILE A 254 -7.78 -16.13 1.53
C ILE A 254 -6.89 -17.23 2.09
N ASP A 255 -5.59 -16.99 2.24
CA ASP A 255 -4.64 -17.97 2.77
C ASP A 255 -4.67 -17.99 4.29
N GLN A 256 -4.96 -19.17 4.88
CA GLN A 256 -5.09 -19.34 6.33
C GLN A 256 -3.81 -18.99 7.08
N ASP A 257 -2.65 -19.37 6.55
CA ASP A 257 -1.37 -19.18 7.24
C ASP A 257 -1.00 -17.68 7.27
N TYR A 258 -1.21 -16.98 6.16
CA TYR A 258 -1.04 -15.53 6.11
C TYR A 258 -2.06 -14.79 6.97
N PHE A 259 -3.31 -15.26 6.99
CA PHE A 259 -4.36 -14.70 7.83
C PHE A 259 -4.00 -14.79 9.32
N GLU A 260 -3.63 -15.97 9.83
CA GLU A 260 -3.28 -16.15 11.25
C GLU A 260 -2.04 -15.35 11.63
N PHE A 261 -1.05 -15.29 10.73
CA PHE A 261 0.12 -14.45 10.95
C PHE A 261 -0.24 -12.94 11.00
N ALA A 262 -1.04 -12.47 10.06
CA ALA A 262 -1.51 -11.08 10.04
C ALA A 262 -2.30 -10.74 11.31
N LYS A 263 -3.20 -11.62 11.73
CA LYS A 263 -3.99 -11.48 12.95
C LYS A 263 -3.13 -11.35 14.19
N GLN A 264 -2.13 -12.22 14.36
CA GLN A 264 -1.18 -12.13 15.48
C GLN A 264 -0.41 -10.81 15.44
N ARG A 265 0.10 -10.44 14.28
CA ARG A 265 0.89 -9.22 14.08
C ARG A 265 0.11 -7.94 14.34
N ILE A 266 -1.14 -7.86 13.88
CA ILE A 266 -2.01 -6.69 14.09
C ILE A 266 -2.46 -6.60 15.55
N ASN A 267 -2.73 -7.75 16.20
CA ASN A 267 -3.16 -7.78 17.60
C ASN A 267 -2.02 -7.59 18.59
N ALA A 268 -0.77 -7.87 18.21
CA ALA A 268 0.37 -7.59 19.06
C ALA A 268 0.32 -6.13 19.53
N THR A 269 0.42 -5.94 20.84
CA THR A 269 0.43 -4.60 21.46
C THR A 269 1.80 -3.95 21.20
N TYR A 270 1.80 -2.70 20.78
CA TYR A 270 3.00 -1.87 20.81
C TYR A 270 3.14 -1.24 22.19
#